data_bb3ae9d884dc6cfe7da1ebea0bd088b7
#
_entry.id   bb3ae9d884dc6cfe7da1ebea0bd088b7
#
_cell.length_a   1.000
_cell.length_b   1.000
_cell.length_c   1.000
_cell.angle_alpha   90.00
_cell.angle_beta   90.00
_cell.angle_gamma   90.00
#
_symmetry.space_group_name_H-M   'P 1'
#
loop_
_entity.id
_entity.type
_entity.pdbx_description
1 polymer ?
#
loop_
_entity_poly.entity_id
_entity_poly.type
_entity_poly.pdbx_seq_one_letter_code
_entity_poly.pdbx_strand_id
1 'polypeptide(L)'
;MGGEAKRKASGQAPVKSSNGGKCELLIRNGMVFTMDQNRNVYSNGAVAVDGNRIVAVGSDREITARFRADRVVDARGAAVHPGLYDAHAHVSLHTTRGAFPDSPSESEYQGFFTQWMQALSDEDEYASTLLASLEMLHNGVTCFLEPGTVFEPEAAASAAQKIGIRASVTDPYIWDRVAPGYHELDRAPLGFARAERLLGHELRRNSDPDALVRGHLGLYGGATASDELEVAAKQIADQNGAILTQHQSFYIDDVKADDARFGRHALVHFAEIGVLGPNCTFAHMNGIRDDEIAPVVESGLTIAWNPGNYMFYGIGAFFKQRAAELFHKGVSVAPGTDVAKVWGFGEQSFISFLLARGQGQFLSAEDLLEMATLCGARAVGLQGKVGSLEPGMLADIVVRNQESPESQPAANVLRDLTLISRSKSVDTVIVNGKVVLRHGRLTNIEEEVVYNLAGASARRIAEKVGLKDTAKWPIRD
;
A
#
# COMPACT_ATOMS: atom_id res chain seq x y z
N MET A 1 7.60 33.85 -27.97
CA MET A 1 8.79 33.06 -28.33
C MET A 1 8.96 32.03 -27.27
N GLY A 2 8.62 30.79 -27.61
CA GLY A 2 8.60 29.67 -26.69
C GLY A 2 9.99 29.12 -26.41
N GLY A 3 10.25 28.77 -25.17
CA GLY A 3 11.43 28.02 -24.75
C GLY A 3 11.00 26.67 -24.20
N GLU A 4 11.05 25.62 -25.05
CA GLU A 4 10.92 24.24 -24.60
C GLU A 4 12.14 23.82 -23.76
N ALA A 5 11.95 23.64 -22.48
CA ALA A 5 12.94 23.03 -21.61
C ALA A 5 12.90 21.48 -21.81
N LYS A 6 13.81 20.95 -22.60
CA LYS A 6 14.08 19.52 -22.74
C LYS A 6 14.57 18.95 -21.42
N ARG A 7 13.74 18.16 -20.74
CA ARG A 7 14.16 17.29 -19.63
C ARG A 7 15.12 16.23 -20.16
N LYS A 8 16.37 16.26 -19.66
CA LYS A 8 17.34 15.20 -19.87
C LYS A 8 16.89 13.96 -19.09
N ALA A 9 16.50 12.90 -19.80
CA ALA A 9 16.34 11.58 -19.24
C ALA A 9 17.72 11.07 -18.80
N SER A 10 17.83 10.66 -17.54
CA SER A 10 18.99 9.91 -17.03
C SER A 10 19.00 8.54 -17.70
N GLY A 11 19.89 8.36 -18.68
CA GLY A 11 20.01 7.10 -19.40
C GLY A 11 20.58 6.01 -18.51
N GLN A 12 19.74 5.07 -18.10
CA GLN A 12 20.20 3.74 -17.75
C GLN A 12 20.70 3.06 -19.04
N ALA A 13 21.90 2.47 -18.97
CA ALA A 13 22.46 1.76 -20.10
C ALA A 13 21.48 0.62 -20.54
N PRO A 14 21.22 0.44 -21.84
CA PRO A 14 20.36 -0.63 -22.29
C PRO A 14 20.95 -1.98 -21.86
N VAL A 15 20.17 -2.74 -21.11
CA VAL A 15 20.48 -4.16 -20.85
C VAL A 15 20.62 -4.81 -22.22
N LYS A 16 21.81 -5.34 -22.53
CA LYS A 16 22.07 -6.02 -23.79
C LYS A 16 20.98 -7.08 -24.00
N SER A 17 20.21 -6.96 -25.08
CA SER A 17 19.25 -7.96 -25.49
C SER A 17 19.99 -9.29 -25.64
N SER A 18 19.87 -10.18 -24.66
CA SER A 18 20.36 -11.54 -24.79
C SER A 18 19.62 -12.19 -25.96
N ASN A 19 20.33 -12.61 -26.98
CA ASN A 19 19.85 -13.59 -27.95
C ASN A 19 19.23 -14.73 -27.15
N GLY A 20 17.96 -15.10 -27.45
CA GLY A 20 17.12 -16.05 -26.76
C GLY A 20 17.88 -17.10 -25.96
N GLY A 21 17.54 -17.26 -24.69
CA GLY A 21 18.30 -18.03 -23.74
C GLY A 21 17.43 -18.80 -22.75
N LYS A 22 18.08 -19.36 -21.77
CA LYS A 22 17.42 -19.98 -20.60
C LYS A 22 16.97 -18.90 -19.64
N CYS A 23 15.78 -19.06 -19.05
CA CYS A 23 15.30 -18.27 -17.91
C CYS A 23 14.74 -19.20 -16.82
N GLU A 24 14.56 -18.70 -15.61
CA GLU A 24 14.06 -19.53 -14.50
C GLU A 24 12.56 -19.76 -14.58
N LEU A 25 11.80 -18.74 -14.96
CA LEU A 25 10.33 -18.76 -14.96
C LEU A 25 9.79 -18.13 -16.25
N LEU A 26 8.80 -18.78 -16.85
CA LEU A 26 8.04 -18.26 -17.98
C LEU A 26 6.56 -18.29 -17.65
N ILE A 27 5.95 -17.11 -17.63
CA ILE A 27 4.49 -16.96 -17.61
C ILE A 27 4.06 -16.82 -19.07
N ARG A 28 3.12 -17.65 -19.51
CA ARG A 28 2.68 -17.67 -20.90
C ARG A 28 1.18 -17.75 -21.05
N ASN A 29 0.71 -17.54 -22.28
CA ASN A 29 -0.71 -17.75 -22.65
C ASN A 29 -1.65 -16.84 -21.86
N GLY A 30 -1.22 -15.60 -21.50
CA GLY A 30 -2.00 -14.66 -20.71
C GLY A 30 -2.42 -13.41 -21.48
N MET A 31 -3.49 -12.75 -21.03
CA MET A 31 -3.75 -11.36 -21.41
C MET A 31 -2.86 -10.48 -20.51
N VAL A 32 -1.74 -10.01 -21.06
CA VAL A 32 -0.71 -9.30 -20.29
C VAL A 32 -0.93 -7.79 -20.34
N PHE A 33 -1.24 -7.21 -19.20
CA PHE A 33 -1.30 -5.75 -18.96
C PHE A 33 0.06 -5.29 -18.48
N THR A 34 0.83 -4.62 -19.34
CA THR A 34 2.23 -4.31 -19.02
C THR A 34 2.38 -3.14 -18.05
N MET A 35 1.46 -2.19 -18.08
CA MET A 35 1.58 -0.90 -17.40
C MET A 35 2.86 -0.14 -17.77
N ASP A 36 3.47 -0.43 -18.92
CA ASP A 36 4.58 0.33 -19.49
C ASP A 36 4.16 1.74 -19.88
N GLN A 37 5.09 2.55 -20.35
CA GLN A 37 4.81 3.93 -20.75
C GLN A 37 3.68 4.04 -21.79
N ASN A 38 3.52 3.04 -22.66
CA ASN A 38 2.50 3.00 -23.71
C ASN A 38 1.21 2.29 -23.28
N ARG A 39 1.15 1.72 -22.06
CA ARG A 39 0.03 0.89 -21.56
C ARG A 39 -0.29 -0.28 -22.48
N ASN A 40 0.75 -0.92 -23.04
CA ASN A 40 0.57 -2.05 -23.93
C ASN A 40 -0.19 -3.21 -23.27
N VAL A 41 -1.10 -3.82 -24.01
CA VAL A 41 -1.81 -5.03 -23.63
C VAL A 41 -1.60 -6.09 -24.70
N TYR A 42 -1.03 -7.23 -24.33
CA TYR A 42 -0.90 -8.38 -25.22
C TYR A 42 -2.05 -9.34 -24.96
N SER A 43 -2.96 -9.50 -25.92
CA SER A 43 -4.13 -10.40 -25.79
C SER A 43 -3.75 -11.87 -25.60
N ASN A 44 -2.61 -12.27 -26.13
CA ASN A 44 -1.94 -13.54 -25.87
C ASN A 44 -0.44 -13.25 -25.72
N GLY A 45 -0.04 -12.95 -24.51
CA GLY A 45 1.29 -12.51 -24.15
C GLY A 45 2.02 -13.51 -23.24
N ALA A 46 3.31 -13.23 -23.05
CA ALA A 46 4.17 -13.94 -22.14
C ALA A 46 5.18 -13.01 -21.47
N VAL A 47 5.63 -13.42 -20.26
CA VAL A 47 6.65 -12.75 -19.46
C VAL A 47 7.72 -13.75 -19.09
N ALA A 48 8.98 -13.45 -19.43
CA ALA A 48 10.15 -14.26 -19.04
C ALA A 48 10.86 -13.59 -17.86
N VAL A 49 11.16 -14.38 -16.84
CA VAL A 49 11.80 -13.94 -15.59
C VAL A 49 13.06 -14.77 -15.34
N ASP A 50 14.15 -14.09 -15.02
CA ASP A 50 15.41 -14.71 -14.63
C ASP A 50 15.91 -14.08 -13.33
N GLY A 51 16.18 -14.90 -12.33
CA GLY A 51 16.43 -14.45 -10.97
C GLY A 51 15.23 -13.63 -10.44
N ASN A 52 15.49 -12.41 -10.01
CA ASN A 52 14.44 -11.50 -9.52
C ASN A 52 13.94 -10.49 -10.57
N ARG A 53 14.35 -10.62 -11.86
CA ARG A 53 14.04 -9.61 -12.87
C ARG A 53 13.28 -10.15 -14.05
N ILE A 54 12.42 -9.30 -14.59
CA ILE A 54 11.79 -9.51 -15.89
C ILE A 54 12.86 -9.32 -16.96
N VAL A 55 13.04 -10.31 -17.84
CA VAL A 55 14.03 -10.24 -18.93
C VAL A 55 13.39 -10.03 -20.29
N ALA A 56 12.12 -10.35 -20.44
CA ALA A 56 11.36 -10.07 -21.66
C ALA A 56 9.84 -10.09 -21.40
N VAL A 57 9.11 -9.25 -22.15
CA VAL A 57 7.65 -9.23 -22.23
C VAL A 57 7.27 -9.04 -23.70
N GLY A 58 6.23 -9.71 -24.17
CA GLY A 58 5.77 -9.60 -25.54
C GLY A 58 4.68 -10.61 -25.89
N SER A 59 4.47 -10.82 -27.19
CA SER A 59 3.55 -11.87 -27.63
C SER A 59 4.03 -13.26 -27.19
N ASP A 60 3.12 -14.16 -26.85
CA ASP A 60 3.45 -15.54 -26.43
C ASP A 60 4.34 -16.23 -27.47
N ARG A 61 4.01 -16.06 -28.75
CA ARG A 61 4.78 -16.64 -29.86
C ARG A 61 6.23 -16.19 -29.87
N GLU A 62 6.49 -14.88 -29.70
CA GLU A 62 7.83 -14.33 -29.75
C GLU A 62 8.67 -14.74 -28.54
N ILE A 63 8.06 -14.62 -27.34
CA ILE A 63 8.77 -14.92 -26.10
C ILE A 63 9.06 -16.41 -25.99
N THR A 64 8.10 -17.29 -26.29
CA THR A 64 8.29 -18.74 -26.23
C THR A 64 9.23 -19.27 -27.32
N ALA A 65 9.36 -18.56 -28.45
CA ALA A 65 10.37 -18.89 -29.47
C ALA A 65 11.80 -18.56 -29.01
N ARG A 66 11.95 -17.52 -28.18
CA ARG A 66 13.27 -17.01 -27.71
C ARG A 66 13.75 -17.66 -26.41
N PHE A 67 12.86 -17.96 -25.46
CA PHE A 67 13.21 -18.41 -24.13
C PHE A 67 12.77 -19.84 -23.86
N ARG A 68 13.60 -20.56 -23.10
CA ARG A 68 13.31 -21.87 -22.48
C ARG A 68 13.41 -21.69 -20.97
N ALA A 69 12.38 -22.12 -20.24
CA ALA A 69 12.30 -21.92 -18.80
C ALA A 69 12.42 -23.23 -18.04
N ASP A 70 13.00 -23.17 -16.84
CA ASP A 70 13.00 -24.29 -15.90
C ASP A 70 11.60 -24.55 -15.33
N ARG A 71 10.81 -23.48 -15.15
CA ARG A 71 9.42 -23.53 -14.68
C ARG A 71 8.51 -22.74 -15.61
N VAL A 72 7.30 -23.24 -15.83
CA VAL A 72 6.29 -22.58 -16.66
C VAL A 72 5.01 -22.40 -15.84
N VAL A 73 4.43 -21.21 -15.91
CA VAL A 73 3.09 -20.89 -15.46
C VAL A 73 2.26 -20.61 -16.72
N ASP A 74 1.27 -21.47 -16.98
CA ASP A 74 0.30 -21.27 -18.07
C ASP A 74 -0.88 -20.47 -17.52
N ALA A 75 -1.03 -19.22 -17.95
CA ALA A 75 -2.10 -18.34 -17.53
C ALA A 75 -3.47 -18.71 -18.16
N ARG A 76 -3.51 -19.63 -19.14
CA ARG A 76 -4.74 -20.15 -19.76
C ARG A 76 -5.70 -19.04 -20.23
N GLY A 77 -5.14 -17.95 -20.76
CA GLY A 77 -5.91 -16.78 -21.23
C GLY A 77 -6.28 -15.78 -20.13
N ALA A 78 -5.97 -16.05 -18.85
CA ALA A 78 -6.27 -15.14 -17.77
C ALA A 78 -5.42 -13.86 -17.81
N ALA A 79 -5.86 -12.83 -17.07
CA ALA A 79 -5.11 -11.61 -16.93
C ALA A 79 -3.78 -11.86 -16.19
N VAL A 80 -2.71 -11.25 -16.72
CA VAL A 80 -1.38 -11.16 -16.10
C VAL A 80 -1.05 -9.69 -15.97
N HIS A 81 -0.77 -9.24 -14.76
CA HIS A 81 -0.52 -7.83 -14.48
C HIS A 81 0.57 -7.63 -13.41
N PRO A 82 1.13 -6.41 -13.25
CA PRO A 82 2.03 -6.12 -12.14
C PRO A 82 1.36 -6.37 -10.80
N GLY A 83 2.14 -6.64 -9.77
CA GLY A 83 1.64 -6.66 -8.40
C GLY A 83 0.87 -5.40 -8.04
N LEU A 84 -0.15 -5.53 -7.20
CA LEU A 84 -0.89 -4.40 -6.64
C LEU A 84 -0.20 -3.95 -5.35
N TYR A 85 -0.43 -2.68 -4.95
CA TYR A 85 0.21 -2.06 -3.80
C TYR A 85 -0.82 -1.54 -2.82
N ASP A 86 -0.52 -1.70 -1.53
CA ASP A 86 -1.23 -1.02 -0.46
C ASP A 86 -0.34 0.11 0.07
N ALA A 87 -0.74 1.35 -0.18
CA ALA A 87 0.06 2.54 0.11
C ALA A 87 0.00 2.96 1.59
N HIS A 88 -0.85 2.33 2.40
CA HIS A 88 -1.02 2.63 3.81
C HIS A 88 -1.82 1.51 4.50
N ALA A 89 -1.16 0.63 5.24
CA ALA A 89 -1.77 -0.51 5.91
C ALA A 89 -1.21 -0.73 7.31
N HIS A 90 -2.06 -0.67 8.32
CA HIS A 90 -1.72 -0.94 9.72
C HIS A 90 -1.71 -2.44 10.00
N VAL A 91 -0.64 -3.12 9.57
CA VAL A 91 -0.57 -4.59 9.56
C VAL A 91 -0.56 -5.22 10.97
N SER A 92 -0.09 -4.47 11.99
CA SER A 92 -0.14 -4.92 13.39
C SER A 92 -1.55 -4.94 13.96
N LEU A 93 -2.49 -4.22 13.34
CA LEU A 93 -3.87 -4.10 13.78
C LEU A 93 -4.84 -5.00 13.00
N HIS A 94 -4.36 -5.90 12.13
CA HIS A 94 -5.24 -6.74 11.33
C HIS A 94 -6.05 -7.75 12.15
N THR A 95 -5.54 -8.15 13.31
CA THR A 95 -6.26 -9.00 14.28
C THR A 95 -7.42 -8.31 14.99
N THR A 96 -7.60 -6.98 14.82
CA THR A 96 -8.78 -6.25 15.32
C THR A 96 -10.04 -6.51 14.50
N ARG A 97 -9.90 -7.12 13.28
CA ARG A 97 -11.03 -7.37 12.40
C ARG A 97 -12.10 -8.19 13.12
N GLY A 98 -13.34 -7.74 13.06
CA GLY A 98 -14.48 -8.35 13.77
C GLY A 98 -14.58 -8.00 15.24
N ALA A 99 -13.53 -7.44 15.86
CA ALA A 99 -13.56 -6.95 17.25
C ALA A 99 -13.93 -5.46 17.35
N PHE A 100 -13.98 -4.76 16.23
CA PHE A 100 -14.28 -3.33 16.18
C PHE A 100 -15.68 -3.05 16.74
N PRO A 101 -15.83 -2.04 17.60
CA PRO A 101 -17.16 -1.70 18.14
C PRO A 101 -18.10 -1.26 17.01
N ASP A 102 -19.34 -1.77 17.04
CA ASP A 102 -20.43 -1.32 16.16
C ASP A 102 -21.07 -0.06 16.75
N SER A 103 -20.32 1.04 16.73
CA SER A 103 -20.70 2.33 17.34
C SER A 103 -20.46 3.48 16.36
N PRO A 104 -21.32 4.49 16.35
CA PRO A 104 -21.08 5.71 15.60
C PRO A 104 -20.11 6.69 16.30
N SER A 105 -19.61 6.36 17.49
CA SER A 105 -18.74 7.23 18.30
C SER A 105 -17.29 7.07 17.93
N GLU A 106 -16.66 8.14 17.42
CA GLU A 106 -15.22 8.16 17.14
C GLU A 106 -14.38 7.95 18.40
N SER A 107 -14.77 8.52 19.53
CA SER A 107 -14.06 8.36 20.80
C SER A 107 -14.03 6.90 21.26
N GLU A 108 -15.07 6.11 20.98
CA GLU A 108 -15.06 4.66 21.25
C GLU A 108 -14.06 3.93 20.34
N TYR A 109 -13.96 4.32 19.06
CA TYR A 109 -12.95 3.74 18.16
C TYR A 109 -11.54 4.06 18.60
N GLN A 110 -11.26 5.31 18.93
CA GLN A 110 -9.93 5.74 19.39
C GLN A 110 -9.55 5.07 20.71
N GLY A 111 -10.48 5.00 21.64
CA GLY A 111 -10.29 4.27 22.90
C GLY A 111 -10.01 2.79 22.69
N PHE A 112 -10.74 2.13 21.78
CA PHE A 112 -10.52 0.74 21.42
C PHE A 112 -9.13 0.52 20.80
N PHE A 113 -8.72 1.35 19.84
CA PHE A 113 -7.40 1.27 19.24
C PHE A 113 -6.28 1.42 20.26
N THR A 114 -6.36 2.44 21.11
CA THR A 114 -5.36 2.69 22.14
C THR A 114 -5.21 1.47 23.04
N GLN A 115 -6.32 0.90 23.54
CA GLN A 115 -6.29 -0.30 24.38
C GLN A 115 -5.69 -1.51 23.65
N TRP A 116 -6.08 -1.72 22.39
CA TRP A 116 -5.56 -2.82 21.57
C TRP A 116 -4.06 -2.68 21.34
N MET A 117 -3.59 -1.50 20.90
CA MET A 117 -2.17 -1.24 20.66
C MET A 117 -1.33 -1.40 21.94
N GLN A 118 -1.78 -0.92 23.08
CA GLN A 118 -1.09 -1.11 24.37
C GLN A 118 -1.05 -2.57 24.82
N ALA A 119 -1.94 -3.41 24.30
CA ALA A 119 -1.99 -4.82 24.65
C ALA A 119 -1.10 -5.70 23.75
N LEU A 120 -0.64 -5.20 22.59
CA LEU A 120 0.18 -5.95 21.66
C LEU A 120 1.54 -6.33 22.25
N SER A 121 2.00 -7.53 21.96
CA SER A 121 3.40 -7.95 22.05
C SER A 121 4.01 -8.05 20.65
N ASP A 122 5.34 -8.21 20.58
CA ASP A 122 6.06 -8.37 19.32
C ASP A 122 5.58 -9.63 18.55
N GLU A 123 5.22 -10.70 19.27
CA GLU A 123 4.64 -11.92 18.68
C GLU A 123 3.24 -11.66 18.11
N ASP A 124 2.47 -10.73 18.70
CA ASP A 124 1.17 -10.34 18.18
C ASP A 124 1.32 -9.54 16.90
N GLU A 125 2.26 -8.61 16.86
CA GLU A 125 2.57 -7.83 15.66
C GLU A 125 3.03 -8.75 14.51
N TYR A 126 3.87 -9.75 14.82
CA TYR A 126 4.27 -10.76 13.85
C TYR A 126 3.09 -11.57 13.32
N ALA A 127 2.23 -12.09 14.19
CA ALA A 127 1.07 -12.91 13.81
C ALA A 127 0.04 -12.11 13.01
N SER A 128 -0.20 -10.86 13.41
CA SER A 128 -1.10 -9.93 12.70
C SER A 128 -0.58 -9.60 11.31
N THR A 129 0.73 -9.32 11.18
CA THR A 129 1.38 -9.03 9.91
C THR A 129 1.35 -10.24 8.97
N LEU A 130 1.54 -11.48 9.50
CA LEU A 130 1.39 -12.68 8.68
C LEU A 130 -0.02 -12.81 8.12
N LEU A 131 -1.07 -12.59 8.93
CA LEU A 131 -2.45 -12.69 8.48
C LEU A 131 -2.79 -11.61 7.46
N ALA A 132 -2.37 -10.36 7.69
CA ALA A 132 -2.53 -9.27 6.73
C ALA A 132 -1.85 -9.58 5.40
N SER A 133 -0.61 -10.05 5.45
CA SER A 133 0.19 -10.40 4.27
C SER A 133 -0.40 -11.57 3.49
N LEU A 134 -0.94 -12.57 4.19
CA LEU A 134 -1.66 -13.69 3.57
C LEU A 134 -2.85 -13.18 2.75
N GLU A 135 -3.71 -12.37 3.36
CA GLU A 135 -4.87 -11.80 2.67
C GLU A 135 -4.46 -10.90 1.50
N MET A 136 -3.41 -10.08 1.66
CA MET A 136 -2.83 -9.26 0.60
C MET A 136 -2.45 -10.12 -0.61
N LEU A 137 -1.65 -11.18 -0.41
CA LEU A 137 -1.22 -12.06 -1.49
C LEU A 137 -2.39 -12.76 -2.17
N HIS A 138 -3.39 -13.21 -1.42
CA HIS A 138 -4.62 -13.78 -1.98
C HIS A 138 -5.40 -12.79 -2.85
N ASN A 139 -5.22 -11.49 -2.67
CA ASN A 139 -5.86 -10.44 -3.46
C ASN A 139 -4.92 -9.84 -4.53
N GLY A 140 -3.70 -10.36 -4.67
CA GLY A 140 -2.73 -9.89 -5.66
C GLY A 140 -1.96 -8.64 -5.23
N VAL A 141 -2.05 -8.24 -3.96
CA VAL A 141 -1.21 -7.20 -3.38
C VAL A 141 0.15 -7.81 -3.05
N THR A 142 1.21 -7.24 -3.62
CA THR A 142 2.58 -7.75 -3.52
C THR A 142 3.49 -6.90 -2.66
N CYS A 143 3.02 -5.71 -2.26
CA CYS A 143 3.77 -4.79 -1.42
C CYS A 143 2.82 -3.92 -0.59
N PHE A 144 3.21 -3.65 0.65
CA PHE A 144 2.53 -2.70 1.52
C PHE A 144 3.49 -1.69 2.14
N LEU A 145 2.95 -0.53 2.54
CA LEU A 145 3.61 0.47 3.37
C LEU A 145 2.96 0.46 4.76
N GLU A 146 3.77 0.19 5.79
CA GLU A 146 3.36 0.21 7.20
C GLU A 146 3.71 1.58 7.81
N PRO A 147 2.75 2.37 8.32
CA PRO A 147 2.97 3.78 8.66
C PRO A 147 3.58 4.02 10.05
N GLY A 148 3.94 2.99 10.84
CA GLY A 148 4.56 3.14 12.15
C GLY A 148 3.74 2.59 13.32
N THR A 149 2.65 1.85 13.07
CA THR A 149 1.88 1.16 14.13
C THR A 149 2.56 -0.07 14.70
N VAL A 150 3.55 -0.60 14.01
CA VAL A 150 4.35 -1.72 14.51
C VAL A 150 5.43 -1.16 15.45
N PHE A 151 5.33 -1.50 16.74
CA PHE A 151 6.27 -1.03 17.76
C PHE A 151 7.62 -1.73 17.69
N GLU A 152 7.66 -2.98 17.18
CA GLU A 152 8.88 -3.70 16.87
C GLU A 152 8.95 -3.94 15.35
N PRO A 153 9.59 -3.04 14.57
CA PRO A 153 9.64 -3.14 13.11
C PRO A 153 10.20 -4.47 12.60
N GLU A 154 11.04 -5.15 13.38
CA GLU A 154 11.56 -6.47 13.03
C GLU A 154 10.46 -7.54 13.01
N ALA A 155 9.40 -7.40 13.83
CA ALA A 155 8.27 -8.32 13.81
C ALA A 155 7.56 -8.30 12.45
N ALA A 156 7.23 -7.11 11.94
CA ALA A 156 6.63 -6.97 10.60
C ALA A 156 7.60 -7.39 9.48
N ALA A 157 8.87 -6.99 9.59
CA ALA A 157 9.88 -7.33 8.60
C ALA A 157 10.09 -8.86 8.48
N SER A 158 10.20 -9.54 9.62
CA SER A 158 10.35 -11.00 9.65
C SER A 158 9.12 -11.73 9.13
N ALA A 159 7.91 -11.25 9.44
CA ALA A 159 6.66 -11.80 8.92
C ALA A 159 6.59 -11.64 7.39
N ALA A 160 6.89 -10.45 6.87
CA ALA A 160 6.92 -10.18 5.43
C ALA A 160 7.95 -11.05 4.69
N GLN A 161 9.15 -11.21 5.25
CA GLN A 161 10.19 -12.09 4.71
C GLN A 161 9.75 -13.56 4.73
N LYS A 162 9.14 -14.00 5.83
CA LYS A 162 8.67 -15.38 5.99
C LYS A 162 7.62 -15.76 4.96
N ILE A 163 6.65 -14.88 4.71
CA ILE A 163 5.57 -15.14 3.75
C ILE A 163 5.96 -14.81 2.31
N GLY A 164 7.00 -13.97 2.13
CA GLY A 164 7.52 -13.61 0.82
C GLY A 164 6.83 -12.41 0.16
N ILE A 165 6.19 -11.54 0.92
CA ILE A 165 5.62 -10.27 0.44
C ILE A 165 6.65 -9.15 0.55
N ARG A 166 6.59 -8.17 -0.34
CA ARG A 166 7.41 -6.97 -0.22
C ARG A 166 6.80 -6.00 0.81
N ALA A 167 7.64 -5.36 1.61
CA ALA A 167 7.20 -4.43 2.64
C ALA A 167 8.08 -3.17 2.70
N SER A 168 7.47 -2.05 3.04
CA SER A 168 8.16 -0.85 3.50
C SER A 168 7.74 -0.60 4.95
N VAL A 169 8.71 -0.64 5.87
CA VAL A 169 8.50 -0.47 7.31
C VAL A 169 9.21 0.78 7.81
N THR A 170 8.77 1.31 8.94
CA THR A 170 9.35 2.49 9.57
C THR A 170 9.54 2.27 11.06
N ASP A 171 10.23 3.21 11.71
CA ASP A 171 10.28 3.29 13.17
C ASP A 171 8.86 3.40 13.75
N PRO A 172 8.64 2.95 15.01
CA PRO A 172 7.31 3.06 15.61
C PRO A 172 6.90 4.52 15.71
N TYR A 173 5.61 4.80 15.68
CA TYR A 173 5.03 6.13 15.66
C TYR A 173 5.90 7.22 16.28
N ILE A 174 6.44 8.10 15.43
CA ILE A 174 7.27 9.22 15.85
C ILE A 174 6.41 10.46 15.89
N TRP A 175 6.38 11.08 17.07
CA TRP A 175 5.73 12.36 17.35
C TRP A 175 6.44 13.11 18.47
N ASP A 176 6.29 14.40 18.57
CA ASP A 176 6.80 15.23 19.66
C ASP A 176 5.71 16.04 20.38
N ARG A 177 4.45 15.88 19.94
CA ARG A 177 3.27 16.52 20.49
C ARG A 177 2.10 15.53 20.50
N VAL A 178 1.21 15.65 21.48
CA VAL A 178 -0.08 14.96 21.49
C VAL A 178 -1.16 15.95 21.02
N ALA A 179 -1.82 15.66 19.92
CA ALA A 179 -2.91 16.48 19.41
C ALA A 179 -4.23 16.18 20.14
N PRO A 180 -5.21 17.13 20.14
CA PRO A 180 -6.52 16.87 20.68
C PRO A 180 -7.17 15.61 20.08
N GLY A 181 -7.74 14.75 20.91
CA GLY A 181 -8.36 13.49 20.49
C GLY A 181 -7.39 12.30 20.39
N TYR A 182 -6.07 12.51 20.51
CA TYR A 182 -5.09 11.45 20.52
C TYR A 182 -4.69 11.06 21.94
N HIS A 183 -4.19 9.85 22.11
CA HIS A 183 -3.74 9.31 23.38
C HIS A 183 -2.26 8.95 23.28
N GLU A 184 -1.52 9.27 24.35
CA GLU A 184 -0.15 8.84 24.49
C GLU A 184 -0.06 7.32 24.54
N LEU A 185 0.89 6.74 23.80
CA LEU A 185 1.14 5.31 23.75
C LEU A 185 2.47 4.99 24.45
N ASP A 186 2.46 4.07 25.40
CA ASP A 186 3.62 3.76 26.24
C ASP A 186 4.87 3.37 25.44
N ARG A 187 4.69 2.66 24.33
CA ARG A 187 5.79 2.20 23.46
C ARG A 187 6.23 3.21 22.42
N ALA A 188 5.40 4.19 22.07
CA ALA A 188 5.73 5.20 21.08
C ALA A 188 6.61 6.31 21.69
N PRO A 189 7.66 6.74 20.97
CA PRO A 189 8.48 7.85 21.44
C PRO A 189 7.71 9.17 21.36
N LEU A 190 7.72 9.93 22.46
CA LEU A 190 7.16 11.27 22.54
C LEU A 190 8.24 12.27 22.95
N GLY A 191 8.19 13.46 22.36
CA GLY A 191 9.12 14.54 22.57
C GLY A 191 10.27 14.56 21.57
N PHE A 192 10.63 15.78 21.11
CA PHE A 192 11.54 16.01 19.98
C PHE A 192 12.87 15.25 20.10
N ALA A 193 13.55 15.33 21.25
CA ALA A 193 14.85 14.68 21.42
C ALA A 193 14.79 13.13 21.37
N ARG A 194 13.65 12.52 21.71
CA ARG A 194 13.45 11.07 21.54
C ARG A 194 13.11 10.73 20.11
N ALA A 195 12.22 11.49 19.50
CA ALA A 195 11.81 11.33 18.11
C ALA A 195 13.01 11.47 17.16
N GLU A 196 13.81 12.54 17.30
CA GLU A 196 14.98 12.80 16.47
C GLU A 196 16.00 11.64 16.50
N ARG A 197 16.23 11.01 17.67
CA ARG A 197 17.18 9.89 17.78
C ARG A 197 16.74 8.62 17.04
N LEU A 198 15.44 8.46 16.80
CA LEU A 198 14.87 7.28 16.13
C LEU A 198 14.59 7.54 14.65
N LEU A 199 14.52 8.81 14.25
CA LEU A 199 14.22 9.15 12.85
C LEU A 199 15.17 8.45 11.88
N GLY A 200 14.60 7.59 11.03
CA GLY A 200 15.32 6.93 9.95
C GLY A 200 16.18 5.74 10.37
N HIS A 201 16.02 5.20 11.58
CA HIS A 201 16.75 4.00 12.00
C HIS A 201 16.47 2.81 11.07
N GLU A 202 15.24 2.65 10.58
CA GLU A 202 14.86 1.57 9.67
C GLU A 202 15.43 1.73 8.23
N LEU A 203 15.98 2.89 7.89
CA LEU A 203 16.67 3.10 6.60
C LEU A 203 17.90 2.19 6.42
N ARG A 204 18.43 1.61 7.51
CA ARG A 204 19.48 0.58 7.45
C ARG A 204 19.12 -0.60 6.53
N ARG A 205 17.83 -0.88 6.33
CA ARG A 205 17.32 -1.93 5.44
C ARG A 205 17.53 -1.62 3.96
N ASN A 206 17.83 -0.38 3.62
CA ASN A 206 17.97 0.09 2.24
C ASN A 206 19.36 -0.15 1.64
N SER A 207 20.28 -0.80 2.38
CA SER A 207 21.62 -1.14 1.91
C SER A 207 21.62 -2.02 0.65
N ASP A 208 20.65 -2.94 0.53
CA ASP A 208 20.35 -3.65 -0.72
C ASP A 208 19.20 -2.95 -1.45
N PRO A 209 19.43 -2.41 -2.67
CA PRO A 209 18.40 -1.70 -3.43
C PRO A 209 17.24 -2.61 -3.86
N ASP A 210 17.42 -3.92 -3.93
CA ASP A 210 16.43 -4.91 -4.34
C ASP A 210 15.85 -5.68 -3.14
N ALA A 211 16.17 -5.28 -1.91
CA ALA A 211 15.66 -5.92 -0.69
C ALA A 211 14.14 -6.07 -0.71
N LEU A 212 13.67 -7.21 -0.22
CA LEU A 212 12.24 -7.51 -0.10
C LEU A 212 11.57 -6.58 0.92
N VAL A 213 12.24 -6.32 2.05
CA VAL A 213 11.79 -5.41 3.09
C VAL A 213 12.71 -4.21 3.13
N ARG A 214 12.14 -3.03 3.00
CA ARG A 214 12.86 -1.76 2.99
C ARG A 214 12.38 -0.86 4.13
N GLY A 215 13.17 0.18 4.43
CA GLY A 215 12.84 1.20 5.41
C GLY A 215 12.40 2.51 4.75
N HIS A 216 11.52 3.23 5.44
CA HIS A 216 11.17 4.62 5.14
C HIS A 216 11.10 5.44 6.42
N LEU A 217 10.83 6.75 6.30
CA LEU A 217 10.55 7.59 7.45
C LEU A 217 9.04 7.72 7.64
N GLY A 218 8.58 7.51 8.87
CA GLY A 218 7.19 7.70 9.26
C GLY A 218 7.06 8.66 10.42
N LEU A 219 6.20 9.66 10.30
CA LEU A 219 5.66 10.43 11.41
C LEU A 219 4.23 10.00 11.67
N TYR A 220 3.75 10.19 12.89
CA TYR A 220 2.32 9.96 13.14
C TYR A 220 1.47 10.93 12.28
N GLY A 221 1.84 12.22 12.23
CA GLY A 221 1.10 13.25 11.52
C GLY A 221 -0.15 13.73 12.29
N GLY A 222 -1.13 14.33 11.61
CA GLY A 222 -2.37 14.76 12.25
C GLY A 222 -2.15 15.74 13.40
N ALA A 223 -1.38 16.82 13.20
CA ALA A 223 -1.03 17.85 14.18
C ALA A 223 -0.14 17.37 15.35
N THR A 224 0.48 16.18 15.25
CA THR A 224 1.32 15.62 16.34
C THR A 224 2.81 15.88 16.19
N ALA A 225 3.26 16.50 15.10
CA ALA A 225 4.65 16.84 14.86
C ALA A 225 4.90 18.36 14.91
N SER A 226 6.02 18.79 15.51
CA SER A 226 6.48 20.19 15.40
C SER A 226 7.04 20.46 14.00
N ASP A 227 7.19 21.73 13.63
CA ASP A 227 7.82 22.12 12.37
C ASP A 227 9.26 21.62 12.30
N GLU A 228 9.96 21.66 13.44
CA GLU A 228 11.33 21.15 13.56
C GLU A 228 11.39 19.65 13.25
N LEU A 229 10.44 18.86 13.74
CA LEU A 229 10.38 17.42 13.50
C LEU A 229 10.01 17.12 12.05
N GLU A 230 9.03 17.83 11.47
CA GLU A 230 8.64 17.72 10.06
C GLU A 230 9.83 18.01 9.11
N VAL A 231 10.53 19.12 9.36
CA VAL A 231 11.70 19.53 8.56
C VAL A 231 12.85 18.54 8.72
N ALA A 232 13.12 18.07 9.94
CA ALA A 232 14.18 17.08 10.18
C ALA A 232 13.88 15.75 9.47
N ALA A 233 12.66 15.26 9.55
CA ALA A 233 12.22 14.05 8.86
C ALA A 233 12.36 14.20 7.33
N LYS A 234 11.91 15.32 6.77
CA LYS A 234 12.04 15.62 5.33
C LYS A 234 13.49 15.65 4.88
N GLN A 235 14.36 16.32 5.63
CA GLN A 235 15.79 16.40 5.30
C GLN A 235 16.46 15.02 5.31
N ILE A 236 16.16 14.17 6.29
CA ILE A 236 16.69 12.79 6.33
C ILE A 236 16.17 11.98 5.14
N ALA A 237 14.87 12.10 4.83
CA ALA A 237 14.29 11.43 3.67
C ALA A 237 14.97 11.83 2.35
N ASP A 238 15.21 13.12 2.14
CA ASP A 238 15.90 13.67 0.95
C ASP A 238 17.33 13.17 0.83
N GLN A 239 18.10 13.21 1.93
CA GLN A 239 19.49 12.78 1.97
C GLN A 239 19.65 11.28 1.66
N ASN A 240 18.66 10.47 1.99
CA ASN A 240 18.70 9.02 1.80
C ASN A 240 17.89 8.54 0.58
N GLY A 241 17.27 9.45 -0.19
CA GLY A 241 16.37 9.07 -1.29
C GLY A 241 15.22 8.17 -0.82
N ALA A 242 14.75 8.41 0.40
CA ALA A 242 13.71 7.62 1.05
C ALA A 242 12.36 8.35 1.02
N ILE A 243 11.29 7.63 1.30
CA ILE A 243 9.95 8.20 1.46
C ILE A 243 9.78 8.75 2.87
N LEU A 244 9.05 9.86 2.98
CA LEU A 244 8.43 10.36 4.19
C LEU A 244 6.92 10.11 4.12
N THR A 245 6.36 9.42 5.12
CA THR A 245 4.93 9.20 5.25
C THR A 245 4.38 9.77 6.55
N GLN A 246 3.11 10.17 6.52
CA GLN A 246 2.35 10.57 7.72
C GLN A 246 0.84 10.56 7.41
N HIS A 247 0.02 10.53 8.49
CA HIS A 247 -1.40 10.84 8.39
C HIS A 247 -1.55 12.35 8.23
N GLN A 248 -2.37 12.79 7.28
CA GLN A 248 -2.58 14.21 7.05
C GLN A 248 -4.03 14.51 6.72
N SER A 249 -4.59 15.53 7.39
CA SER A 249 -5.95 16.03 7.15
C SER A 249 -6.98 14.89 7.13
N PHE A 250 -6.87 13.96 8.10
CA PHE A 250 -7.71 12.76 8.18
C PHE A 250 -9.12 13.11 8.62
N TYR A 251 -9.25 13.74 9.79
CA TYR A 251 -10.53 14.05 10.43
C TYR A 251 -10.68 15.54 10.69
N ILE A 252 -11.91 15.97 11.02
CA ILE A 252 -12.21 17.41 11.21
C ILE A 252 -11.42 18.05 12.34
N ASP A 253 -11.12 17.29 13.40
CA ASP A 253 -10.40 17.83 14.56
C ASP A 253 -8.91 17.98 14.29
N ASP A 254 -8.28 17.07 13.49
CA ASP A 254 -6.91 17.23 13.01
C ASP A 254 -6.78 18.52 12.20
N VAL A 255 -7.70 18.71 11.26
CA VAL A 255 -7.72 19.88 10.37
C VAL A 255 -7.88 21.17 11.18
N LYS A 256 -8.79 21.19 12.18
CA LYS A 256 -8.95 22.35 13.05
C LYS A 256 -7.71 22.62 13.93
N ALA A 257 -7.08 21.57 14.42
CA ALA A 257 -5.88 21.69 15.24
C ALA A 257 -4.71 22.29 14.44
N ASP A 258 -4.51 21.83 13.20
CA ASP A 258 -3.50 22.38 12.28
C ASP A 258 -3.83 23.84 11.90
N ASP A 259 -5.08 24.13 11.54
CA ASP A 259 -5.52 25.50 11.20
C ASP A 259 -5.29 26.49 12.37
N ALA A 260 -5.65 26.06 13.57
CA ALA A 260 -5.45 26.87 14.77
C ALA A 260 -3.97 27.10 15.08
N ARG A 261 -3.14 26.10 14.82
CA ARG A 261 -1.69 26.15 15.06
C ARG A 261 -0.98 27.06 14.05
N PHE A 262 -1.28 26.91 12.76
CA PHE A 262 -0.56 27.57 11.70
C PHE A 262 -1.16 28.92 11.28
N GLY A 263 -2.42 29.20 11.69
CA GLY A 263 -3.18 30.35 11.22
C GLY A 263 -3.49 30.30 9.72
N ARG A 264 -3.34 29.13 9.11
CA ARG A 264 -3.58 28.80 7.70
C ARG A 264 -3.76 27.30 7.52
N HIS A 265 -4.08 26.84 6.32
CA HIS A 265 -4.23 25.43 6.04
C HIS A 265 -2.88 24.69 6.01
N ALA A 266 -2.86 23.46 6.52
CA ALA A 266 -1.65 22.71 6.81
C ALA A 266 -0.70 22.52 5.59
N LEU A 267 -1.26 22.16 4.42
CA LEU A 267 -0.44 21.87 3.24
C LEU A 267 0.14 23.14 2.60
N VAL A 268 -0.52 24.31 2.79
CA VAL A 268 0.07 25.60 2.45
C VAL A 268 1.28 25.88 3.34
N HIS A 269 1.14 25.65 4.65
CA HIS A 269 2.24 25.81 5.60
C HIS A 269 3.41 24.85 5.30
N PHE A 270 3.12 23.56 5.07
CA PHE A 270 4.15 22.56 4.77
C PHE A 270 4.89 22.84 3.46
N ALA A 271 4.22 23.43 2.47
CA ALA A 271 4.89 23.89 1.25
C ALA A 271 5.88 25.02 1.55
N GLU A 272 5.51 25.99 2.38
CA GLU A 272 6.36 27.14 2.74
C GLU A 272 7.59 26.72 3.55
N ILE A 273 7.47 25.76 4.47
CA ILE A 273 8.61 25.26 5.26
C ILE A 273 9.40 24.15 4.55
N GLY A 274 9.02 23.79 3.30
CA GLY A 274 9.76 22.85 2.44
C GLY A 274 9.57 21.36 2.82
N VAL A 275 8.49 21.01 3.49
CA VAL A 275 8.18 19.60 3.85
C VAL A 275 7.60 18.84 2.66
N LEU A 276 6.81 19.50 1.79
CA LEU A 276 6.20 18.82 0.64
C LEU A 276 7.24 18.49 -0.45
N GLY A 277 7.12 17.31 -1.04
CA GLY A 277 8.00 16.90 -2.13
C GLY A 277 7.60 15.57 -2.78
N PRO A 278 8.27 15.18 -3.88
CA PRO A 278 7.92 14.00 -4.66
C PRO A 278 8.18 12.67 -3.94
N ASN A 279 8.92 12.70 -2.84
CA ASN A 279 9.15 11.57 -1.94
C ASN A 279 8.26 11.59 -0.70
N CYS A 280 7.22 12.42 -0.66
CA CYS A 280 6.20 12.37 0.38
C CYS A 280 5.03 11.47 -0.05
N THR A 281 4.60 10.59 0.84
CA THR A 281 3.40 9.77 0.70
C THR A 281 2.51 10.03 1.92
N PHE A 282 1.53 10.92 1.77
CA PHE A 282 0.66 11.33 2.88
C PHE A 282 -0.67 10.60 2.82
N ALA A 283 -1.07 10.04 3.97
CA ALA A 283 -2.28 9.25 4.07
C ALA A 283 -3.52 10.12 4.28
N HIS A 284 -4.65 9.62 3.77
CA HIS A 284 -5.99 10.19 3.85
C HIS A 284 -6.18 11.44 2.99
N MET A 285 -5.66 12.58 3.43
CA MET A 285 -5.80 13.88 2.75
C MET A 285 -7.27 14.21 2.42
N ASN A 286 -8.19 13.90 3.36
CA ASN A 286 -9.62 14.06 3.17
C ASN A 286 -10.06 15.53 3.20
N GLY A 287 -9.40 16.33 4.04
CA GLY A 287 -9.74 17.72 4.32
C GLY A 287 -9.06 18.75 3.43
N ILE A 288 -8.61 18.39 2.22
CA ILE A 288 -7.95 19.32 1.29
C ILE A 288 -8.89 20.44 0.85
N ARG A 289 -8.46 21.69 1.02
CA ARG A 289 -9.17 22.90 0.61
C ARG A 289 -8.64 23.46 -0.70
N ASP A 290 -9.33 24.46 -1.26
CA ASP A 290 -9.03 24.98 -2.60
C ASP A 290 -7.62 25.61 -2.72
N ASP A 291 -7.15 26.28 -1.68
CA ASP A 291 -5.83 26.88 -1.60
C ASP A 291 -4.67 25.87 -1.40
N GLU A 292 -5.00 24.65 -0.98
CA GLU A 292 -4.04 23.57 -0.83
C GLU A 292 -3.82 22.79 -2.15
N ILE A 293 -4.71 22.93 -3.14
CA ILE A 293 -4.61 22.17 -4.40
C ILE A 293 -3.32 22.49 -5.15
N ALA A 294 -2.97 23.78 -5.29
CA ALA A 294 -1.76 24.16 -6.02
C ALA A 294 -0.49 23.63 -5.34
N PRO A 295 -0.26 23.82 -4.03
CA PRO A 295 0.87 23.21 -3.32
C PRO A 295 0.95 21.68 -3.48
N VAL A 296 -0.17 20.97 -3.40
CA VAL A 296 -0.22 19.50 -3.58
C VAL A 296 0.19 19.08 -4.98
N VAL A 297 -0.35 19.76 -6.02
CA VAL A 297 -0.01 19.46 -7.43
C VAL A 297 1.46 19.76 -7.72
N GLU A 298 1.95 20.92 -7.26
CA GLU A 298 3.32 21.39 -7.53
C GLU A 298 4.38 20.57 -6.78
N SER A 299 4.09 20.11 -5.58
CA SER A 299 5.01 19.29 -4.78
C SER A 299 5.32 17.94 -5.41
N GLY A 300 4.39 17.41 -6.18
CA GLY A 300 4.49 16.06 -6.75
C GLY A 300 4.39 14.95 -5.71
N LEU A 301 3.86 15.20 -4.53
CA LEU A 301 3.64 14.18 -3.51
C LEU A 301 2.68 13.07 -3.99
N THR A 302 2.65 11.97 -3.27
CA THR A 302 1.67 10.90 -3.46
C THR A 302 0.64 10.92 -2.33
N ILE A 303 -0.62 10.80 -2.67
CA ILE A 303 -1.71 10.59 -1.71
C ILE A 303 -1.93 9.09 -1.51
N ALA A 304 -1.78 8.60 -0.30
CA ALA A 304 -2.27 7.27 0.07
C ALA A 304 -3.76 7.39 0.44
N TRP A 305 -4.61 7.08 -0.52
CA TRP A 305 -6.06 7.27 -0.39
C TRP A 305 -6.72 6.08 0.28
N ASN A 306 -7.42 6.33 1.39
CA ASN A 306 -8.08 5.32 2.22
C ASN A 306 -9.61 5.45 2.13
N PRO A 307 -10.24 5.03 1.02
CA PRO A 307 -11.66 5.28 0.78
C PRO A 307 -12.57 4.53 1.75
N GLY A 308 -12.15 3.36 2.23
CA GLY A 308 -12.88 2.58 3.24
C GLY A 308 -13.03 3.36 4.54
N ASN A 309 -11.95 3.96 5.03
CA ASN A 309 -11.99 4.79 6.24
C ASN A 309 -12.82 6.04 6.08
N TYR A 310 -12.71 6.73 4.95
CA TYR A 310 -13.55 7.89 4.67
C TYR A 310 -15.05 7.56 4.82
N MET A 311 -15.47 6.42 4.30
CA MET A 311 -16.87 5.98 4.40
C MET A 311 -17.23 5.50 5.81
N PHE A 312 -16.36 4.73 6.43
CA PHE A 312 -16.61 4.12 7.74
C PHE A 312 -16.80 5.15 8.84
N TYR A 313 -15.96 6.19 8.85
CA TYR A 313 -16.06 7.28 9.84
C TYR A 313 -17.03 8.40 9.44
N GLY A 314 -17.75 8.27 8.34
CA GLY A 314 -18.72 9.28 7.92
C GLY A 314 -18.07 10.63 7.58
N ILE A 315 -16.81 10.63 7.16
CA ILE A 315 -16.02 11.86 6.90
C ILE A 315 -16.68 12.76 5.84
N GLY A 316 -17.50 12.16 4.97
CA GLY A 316 -18.30 12.88 3.98
C GLY A 316 -19.28 13.92 4.55
N ALA A 317 -19.58 13.87 5.85
CA ALA A 317 -20.34 14.90 6.54
C ALA A 317 -19.56 16.22 6.71
N PHE A 318 -18.22 16.15 6.65
CA PHE A 318 -17.32 17.28 6.90
C PHE A 318 -16.57 17.72 5.64
N PHE A 319 -16.11 16.78 4.83
CA PHE A 319 -15.24 17.03 3.70
C PHE A 319 -15.74 16.34 2.43
N LYS A 320 -15.65 17.05 1.31
CA LYS A 320 -15.76 16.45 -0.01
C LYS A 320 -14.46 15.76 -0.37
N GLN A 321 -14.52 14.48 -0.70
CA GLN A 321 -13.33 13.73 -1.16
C GLN A 321 -12.84 14.25 -2.53
N ARG A 322 -11.53 14.51 -2.66
CA ARG A 322 -10.91 15.08 -3.85
C ARG A 322 -9.89 14.19 -4.54
N ALA A 323 -9.68 12.95 -4.08
CA ALA A 323 -8.64 12.08 -4.60
C ALA A 323 -8.75 11.85 -6.11
N ALA A 324 -9.96 11.58 -6.63
CA ALA A 324 -10.18 11.41 -8.07
C ALA A 324 -9.95 12.72 -8.85
N GLU A 325 -10.36 13.87 -8.31
CA GLU A 325 -10.08 15.18 -8.89
C GLU A 325 -8.57 15.45 -8.98
N LEU A 326 -7.84 15.19 -7.90
CA LEU A 326 -6.40 15.40 -7.81
C LEU A 326 -5.63 14.44 -8.72
N PHE A 327 -6.07 13.18 -8.82
CA PHE A 327 -5.51 12.21 -9.76
C PHE A 327 -5.59 12.74 -11.21
N HIS A 328 -6.75 13.25 -11.62
CA HIS A 328 -6.92 13.84 -12.96
C HIS A 328 -6.18 15.19 -13.15
N LYS A 329 -5.72 15.81 -12.07
CA LYS A 329 -4.80 16.95 -12.12
C LYS A 329 -3.31 16.53 -12.13
N GLY A 330 -3.03 15.22 -12.17
CA GLY A 330 -1.68 14.65 -12.26
C GLY A 330 -1.01 14.37 -10.92
N VAL A 331 -1.73 14.47 -9.80
CA VAL A 331 -1.24 14.02 -8.49
C VAL A 331 -1.22 12.50 -8.47
N SER A 332 -0.14 11.92 -7.98
CA SER A 332 -0.08 10.48 -7.73
C SER A 332 -1.04 10.11 -6.59
N VAL A 333 -1.99 9.21 -6.86
CA VAL A 333 -2.95 8.72 -5.86
C VAL A 333 -2.89 7.20 -5.85
N ALA A 334 -2.53 6.62 -4.71
CA ALA A 334 -2.43 5.18 -4.54
C ALA A 334 -3.45 4.71 -3.48
N PRO A 335 -4.14 3.57 -3.68
CA PRO A 335 -5.07 3.07 -2.70
C PRO A 335 -4.34 2.55 -1.46
N GLY A 336 -4.93 2.79 -0.28
CA GLY A 336 -4.51 2.26 1.00
C GLY A 336 -5.69 1.65 1.74
N THR A 337 -5.46 0.57 2.47
CA THR A 337 -6.49 -0.12 3.26
C THR A 337 -6.68 0.54 4.63
N ASP A 338 -5.60 1.10 5.19
CA ASP A 338 -5.58 1.55 6.58
C ASP A 338 -5.79 0.35 7.53
N VAL A 339 -6.49 0.52 8.61
CA VAL A 339 -6.95 -0.59 9.44
C VAL A 339 -8.16 -1.25 8.77
N ALA A 340 -8.00 -2.49 8.31
CA ALA A 340 -9.07 -3.25 7.69
C ALA A 340 -10.13 -3.64 8.74
N LYS A 341 -11.23 -2.88 8.81
CA LYS A 341 -12.30 -3.04 9.80
C LYS A 341 -13.40 -3.97 9.31
N VAL A 342 -14.05 -3.57 8.21
CA VAL A 342 -15.20 -4.25 7.61
C VAL A 342 -15.00 -4.54 6.12
N TRP A 343 -13.85 -4.18 5.58
CA TRP A 343 -13.42 -4.45 4.19
C TRP A 343 -12.09 -5.19 4.19
N GLY A 344 -11.73 -5.76 3.04
CA GLY A 344 -10.49 -6.49 2.81
C GLY A 344 -9.54 -5.76 1.86
N PHE A 345 -8.34 -6.29 1.72
CA PHE A 345 -7.32 -5.74 0.82
C PHE A 345 -7.72 -5.79 -0.67
N GLY A 346 -8.62 -6.68 -1.06
CA GLY A 346 -9.09 -6.79 -2.45
C GLY A 346 -10.15 -5.77 -2.86
N GLU A 347 -10.66 -4.95 -1.95
CA GLU A 347 -11.85 -4.13 -2.18
C GLU A 347 -11.56 -2.67 -2.49
N GLN A 348 -10.30 -2.25 -2.40
CA GLN A 348 -9.91 -0.84 -2.49
C GLN A 348 -10.31 -0.19 -3.80
N SER A 349 -10.06 -0.82 -4.94
CA SER A 349 -10.44 -0.27 -6.25
C SER A 349 -11.96 -0.12 -6.39
N PHE A 350 -12.74 -1.09 -5.90
CA PHE A 350 -14.19 -1.05 -5.92
C PHE A 350 -14.76 0.04 -5.01
N ILE A 351 -14.24 0.16 -3.80
CA ILE A 351 -14.66 1.22 -2.85
C ILE A 351 -14.27 2.59 -3.40
N SER A 352 -13.07 2.75 -3.97
CA SER A 352 -12.63 3.97 -4.66
C SER A 352 -13.58 4.37 -5.77
N PHE A 353 -13.95 3.42 -6.62
CA PHE A 353 -14.91 3.64 -7.70
C PHE A 353 -16.28 4.12 -7.20
N LEU A 354 -16.83 3.45 -6.18
CA LEU A 354 -18.14 3.82 -5.63
C LEU A 354 -18.09 5.18 -4.94
N LEU A 355 -17.04 5.46 -4.16
CA LEU A 355 -16.88 6.73 -3.48
C LEU A 355 -16.75 7.89 -4.47
N ALA A 356 -15.91 7.76 -5.50
CA ALA A 356 -15.79 8.75 -6.55
C ALA A 356 -17.15 9.03 -7.20
N ARG A 357 -17.90 7.99 -7.57
CA ARG A 357 -19.26 8.12 -8.14
C ARG A 357 -20.23 8.81 -7.19
N GLY A 358 -20.21 8.45 -5.91
CA GLY A 358 -21.03 9.09 -4.87
C GLY A 358 -20.73 10.59 -4.69
N GLN A 359 -19.52 11.02 -5.04
CA GLN A 359 -19.08 12.42 -5.02
C GLN A 359 -19.23 13.14 -6.37
N GLY A 360 -19.89 12.51 -7.36
CA GLY A 360 -20.05 13.07 -8.71
C GLY A 360 -18.75 13.13 -9.53
N GLN A 361 -17.76 12.30 -9.17
CA GLN A 361 -16.50 12.16 -9.86
C GLN A 361 -16.45 10.82 -10.61
N PHE A 362 -15.50 10.68 -11.54
CA PHE A 362 -15.38 9.48 -12.35
C PHE A 362 -13.95 8.93 -12.27
N LEU A 363 -13.83 7.62 -12.10
CA LEU A 363 -12.60 6.86 -12.28
C LEU A 363 -12.89 5.72 -13.23
N SER A 364 -12.07 5.56 -14.27
CA SER A 364 -12.14 4.42 -15.17
C SER A 364 -11.45 3.18 -14.56
N ALA A 365 -11.62 2.04 -15.19
CA ALA A 365 -10.89 0.83 -14.80
C ALA A 365 -9.37 0.98 -15.02
N GLU A 366 -9.00 1.73 -16.05
CA GLU A 366 -7.62 2.12 -16.38
C GLU A 366 -7.01 2.98 -15.28
N ASP A 367 -7.72 4.00 -14.82
CA ASP A 367 -7.29 4.88 -13.72
C ASP A 367 -7.05 4.06 -12.44
N LEU A 368 -8.00 3.17 -12.11
CA LEU A 368 -7.90 2.32 -10.91
C LEU A 368 -6.72 1.35 -10.98
N LEU A 369 -6.42 0.77 -12.15
CA LEU A 369 -5.25 -0.08 -12.30
C LEU A 369 -3.96 0.73 -12.20
N GLU A 370 -3.90 1.93 -12.78
CA GLU A 370 -2.75 2.83 -12.66
C GLU A 370 -2.51 3.25 -11.20
N MET A 371 -3.57 3.61 -10.48
CA MET A 371 -3.50 3.93 -9.05
C MET A 371 -2.96 2.76 -8.23
N ALA A 372 -3.46 1.55 -8.49
CA ALA A 372 -3.07 0.36 -7.73
C ALA A 372 -1.70 -0.22 -8.12
N THR A 373 -1.11 0.18 -9.24
CA THR A 373 0.20 -0.30 -9.74
C THR A 373 1.26 0.79 -9.74
N LEU A 374 1.24 1.69 -10.69
CA LEU A 374 2.29 2.71 -10.87
C LEU A 374 2.32 3.74 -9.75
N CYS A 375 1.14 4.27 -9.35
CA CYS A 375 1.06 5.19 -8.22
C CYS A 375 1.40 4.46 -6.91
N GLY A 376 0.96 3.20 -6.76
CA GLY A 376 1.33 2.35 -5.62
C GLY A 376 2.83 2.12 -5.52
N ALA A 377 3.51 1.79 -6.62
CA ALA A 377 4.96 1.64 -6.67
C ALA A 377 5.69 2.93 -6.26
N ARG A 378 5.16 4.09 -6.67
CA ARG A 378 5.67 5.39 -6.26
C ARG A 378 5.45 5.64 -4.77
N ALA A 379 4.24 5.33 -4.26
CA ALA A 379 3.89 5.50 -2.85
C ALA A 379 4.85 4.77 -1.91
N VAL A 380 5.32 3.58 -2.29
CA VAL A 380 6.25 2.77 -1.49
C VAL A 380 7.74 3.02 -1.83
N GLY A 381 8.06 4.01 -2.66
CA GLY A 381 9.44 4.39 -3.02
C GLY A 381 10.14 3.43 -3.98
N LEU A 382 9.38 2.66 -4.75
CA LEU A 382 9.91 1.68 -5.70
C LEU A 382 9.60 2.04 -7.16
N GLN A 383 9.25 3.31 -7.45
CA GLN A 383 9.03 3.79 -8.80
C GLN A 383 10.24 3.48 -9.71
N GLY A 384 9.98 2.93 -10.90
CA GLY A 384 11.01 2.52 -11.85
C GLY A 384 11.73 1.22 -11.50
N LYS A 385 11.30 0.52 -10.42
CA LYS A 385 11.77 -0.82 -10.08
C LYS A 385 10.67 -1.87 -10.18
N VAL A 386 9.44 -1.49 -9.89
CA VAL A 386 8.23 -2.31 -9.91
C VAL A 386 7.04 -1.48 -10.42
N GLY A 387 5.86 -2.07 -10.50
CA GLY A 387 4.61 -1.40 -10.92
C GLY A 387 4.31 -1.52 -12.42
N SER A 388 5.28 -1.99 -13.21
CA SER A 388 5.10 -2.35 -14.62
C SER A 388 5.78 -3.67 -14.96
N LEU A 389 5.34 -4.31 -16.05
CA LEU A 389 5.97 -5.51 -16.61
C LEU A 389 6.85 -5.08 -17.79
N GLU A 390 8.11 -4.74 -17.49
CA GLU A 390 9.10 -4.30 -18.46
C GLU A 390 10.44 -4.98 -18.22
N PRO A 391 11.23 -5.24 -19.27
CA PRO A 391 12.58 -5.78 -19.09
C PRO A 391 13.42 -4.91 -18.15
N GLY A 392 14.05 -5.55 -17.17
CA GLY A 392 14.86 -4.89 -16.14
C GLY A 392 14.13 -4.59 -14.83
N MET A 393 12.79 -4.59 -14.81
CA MET A 393 12.01 -4.44 -13.58
C MET A 393 12.10 -5.68 -12.70
N LEU A 394 11.93 -5.51 -11.40
CA LEU A 394 11.75 -6.61 -10.46
C LEU A 394 10.45 -7.35 -10.77
N ALA A 395 10.48 -8.66 -10.69
CA ALA A 395 9.37 -9.51 -11.08
C ALA A 395 8.37 -9.65 -9.93
N ASP A 396 7.50 -8.66 -9.78
CA ASP A 396 6.30 -8.69 -8.95
C ASP A 396 5.10 -8.82 -9.91
N ILE A 397 4.53 -10.02 -10.02
CA ILE A 397 3.57 -10.38 -11.08
C ILE A 397 2.40 -11.16 -10.49
N VAL A 398 1.20 -10.85 -10.95
CA VAL A 398 -0.02 -11.58 -10.59
C VAL A 398 -0.59 -12.24 -11.84
N VAL A 399 -0.90 -13.53 -11.73
CA VAL A 399 -1.64 -14.30 -12.72
C VAL A 399 -3.03 -14.58 -12.14
N ARG A 400 -4.06 -14.16 -12.84
CA ARG A 400 -5.46 -14.35 -12.44
C ARG A 400 -5.96 -15.75 -12.81
N ASN A 401 -7.12 -16.09 -12.27
CA ASN A 401 -7.83 -17.33 -12.55
C ASN A 401 -9.11 -17.00 -13.33
N GLN A 402 -9.23 -17.48 -14.58
CA GLN A 402 -10.46 -17.31 -15.36
C GLN A 402 -11.58 -18.27 -14.98
N GLU A 403 -11.26 -19.35 -14.27
CA GLU A 403 -12.21 -20.39 -13.88
C GLU A 403 -12.91 -20.06 -12.56
N SER A 404 -13.04 -18.77 -12.22
CA SER A 404 -13.78 -18.32 -11.03
C SER A 404 -15.02 -17.52 -11.43
N PRO A 405 -16.09 -17.56 -10.62
CA PRO A 405 -17.28 -16.73 -10.88
C PRO A 405 -16.97 -15.23 -10.99
N GLU A 406 -15.93 -14.77 -10.26
CA GLU A 406 -15.47 -13.38 -10.26
C GLU A 406 -14.85 -12.95 -11.60
N SER A 407 -14.41 -13.92 -12.42
CA SER A 407 -13.73 -13.68 -13.69
C SER A 407 -14.65 -13.90 -14.90
N GLN A 408 -15.92 -14.23 -14.67
CA GLN A 408 -16.88 -14.54 -15.74
C GLN A 408 -18.05 -13.53 -15.77
N PRO A 409 -18.58 -13.19 -16.95
CA PRO A 409 -18.34 -13.77 -18.27
C PRO A 409 -17.16 -13.19 -19.06
N ALA A 410 -16.27 -12.42 -18.45
CA ALA A 410 -15.06 -11.86 -19.06
C ALA A 410 -15.32 -10.90 -20.26
N ALA A 411 -16.45 -10.19 -20.23
CA ALA A 411 -16.81 -9.26 -21.29
C ALA A 411 -15.84 -8.06 -21.40
N ASN A 412 -15.27 -7.65 -20.26
CA ASN A 412 -14.20 -6.66 -20.19
C ASN A 412 -13.25 -7.05 -19.06
N VAL A 413 -12.16 -7.72 -19.42
CA VAL A 413 -11.20 -8.28 -18.47
C VAL A 413 -10.58 -7.22 -17.53
N LEU A 414 -10.34 -6.00 -18.02
CA LEU A 414 -9.80 -4.93 -17.19
C LEU A 414 -10.81 -4.45 -16.14
N ARG A 415 -12.07 -4.30 -16.51
CA ARG A 415 -13.13 -3.94 -15.55
C ARG A 415 -13.38 -5.06 -14.53
N ASP A 416 -13.36 -6.30 -14.98
CA ASP A 416 -13.47 -7.45 -14.09
C ASP A 416 -12.28 -7.47 -13.11
N LEU A 417 -11.06 -7.29 -13.61
CA LEU A 417 -9.84 -7.24 -12.81
C LEU A 417 -9.88 -6.16 -11.71
N THR A 418 -10.34 -4.96 -12.03
CA THR A 418 -10.28 -3.81 -11.12
C THR A 418 -11.49 -3.70 -10.19
N LEU A 419 -12.68 -4.11 -10.64
CA LEU A 419 -13.93 -3.85 -9.91
C LEU A 419 -14.58 -5.10 -9.31
N ILE A 420 -14.32 -6.28 -9.86
CA ILE A 420 -15.03 -7.50 -9.49
C ILE A 420 -14.10 -8.53 -8.86
N SER A 421 -12.91 -8.69 -9.42
CA SER A 421 -11.95 -9.72 -9.01
C SER A 421 -11.48 -9.56 -7.58
N ARG A 422 -11.51 -10.67 -6.84
CA ARG A 422 -11.06 -10.79 -5.44
C ARG A 422 -10.14 -12.02 -5.31
N SER A 423 -10.02 -12.55 -4.11
CA SER A 423 -9.11 -13.64 -3.79
C SER A 423 -9.32 -14.92 -4.62
N LYS A 424 -10.55 -15.25 -4.98
CA LYS A 424 -10.84 -16.44 -5.80
C LYS A 424 -10.36 -16.32 -7.24
N SER A 425 -10.15 -15.10 -7.71
CA SER A 425 -9.63 -14.82 -9.05
C SER A 425 -8.11 -14.74 -9.12
N VAL A 426 -7.37 -14.95 -8.02
CA VAL A 426 -5.90 -14.99 -8.01
C VAL A 426 -5.43 -16.45 -8.03
N ASP A 427 -4.69 -16.83 -9.07
CA ASP A 427 -4.10 -18.17 -9.20
C ASP A 427 -2.65 -18.20 -8.70
N THR A 428 -1.82 -17.31 -9.22
CA THR A 428 -0.38 -17.31 -8.94
C THR A 428 0.12 -15.88 -8.67
N VAL A 429 0.90 -15.73 -7.62
CA VAL A 429 1.59 -14.48 -7.28
C VAL A 429 3.10 -14.73 -7.24
N ILE A 430 3.82 -13.90 -7.97
CA ILE A 430 5.27 -13.86 -7.99
C ILE A 430 5.71 -12.56 -7.32
N VAL A 431 6.61 -12.64 -6.35
CA VAL A 431 7.24 -11.50 -5.69
C VAL A 431 8.75 -11.65 -5.76
N ASN A 432 9.42 -10.62 -6.23
CA ASN A 432 10.88 -10.63 -6.39
C ASN A 432 11.40 -11.87 -7.17
N GLY A 433 10.66 -12.29 -8.22
CA GLY A 433 10.96 -13.46 -9.05
C GLY A 433 10.59 -14.81 -8.45
N LYS A 434 10.12 -14.86 -7.21
CA LYS A 434 9.74 -16.11 -6.53
C LYS A 434 8.24 -16.31 -6.56
N VAL A 435 7.78 -17.50 -6.92
CA VAL A 435 6.35 -17.87 -6.79
C VAL A 435 6.05 -18.04 -5.30
N VAL A 436 5.25 -17.13 -4.73
CA VAL A 436 4.88 -17.12 -3.31
C VAL A 436 3.47 -17.68 -3.08
N LEU A 437 2.60 -17.56 -4.08
CA LEU A 437 1.26 -18.16 -4.08
C LEU A 437 1.06 -18.89 -5.41
N ARG A 438 0.52 -20.11 -5.36
CA ARG A 438 0.21 -20.93 -6.53
C ARG A 438 -1.10 -21.67 -6.33
N HIS A 439 -1.96 -21.61 -7.35
CA HIS A 439 -3.32 -22.18 -7.29
C HIS A 439 -4.09 -21.71 -6.06
N GLY A 440 -3.93 -20.41 -5.71
CA GLY A 440 -4.57 -19.82 -4.55
C GLY A 440 -4.08 -20.35 -3.19
N ARG A 441 -2.86 -20.88 -3.11
CA ARG A 441 -2.24 -21.35 -1.85
C ARG A 441 -0.80 -20.87 -1.74
N LEU A 442 -0.38 -20.54 -0.52
CA LEU A 442 1.01 -20.20 -0.25
C LEU A 442 1.95 -21.37 -0.56
N THR A 443 3.17 -21.06 -0.98
CA THR A 443 4.18 -22.06 -1.35
C THR A 443 5.23 -22.30 -0.27
N ASN A 444 5.30 -21.47 0.76
CA ASN A 444 6.41 -21.42 1.73
C ASN A 444 5.97 -21.53 3.20
N ILE A 445 4.67 -21.48 3.47
CA ILE A 445 4.10 -21.66 4.80
C ILE A 445 2.69 -22.25 4.66
N GLU A 446 2.32 -23.16 5.57
CA GLU A 446 0.94 -23.66 5.64
C GLU A 446 0.03 -22.56 6.20
N GLU A 447 -1.04 -22.24 5.48
CA GLU A 447 -1.96 -21.15 5.86
C GLU A 447 -2.62 -21.39 7.22
N GLU A 448 -2.85 -22.65 7.58
CA GLU A 448 -3.40 -23.03 8.90
C GLU A 448 -2.50 -22.55 10.06
N VAL A 449 -1.19 -22.55 9.87
CA VAL A 449 -0.25 -21.99 10.86
C VAL A 449 -0.50 -20.50 11.06
N VAL A 450 -0.73 -19.76 9.97
CA VAL A 450 -1.04 -18.32 10.04
C VAL A 450 -2.37 -18.09 10.77
N TYR A 451 -3.40 -18.85 10.42
CA TYR A 451 -4.73 -18.74 11.07
C TYR A 451 -4.67 -19.05 12.57
N ASN A 452 -3.93 -20.08 12.95
CA ASN A 452 -3.78 -20.46 14.35
C ASN A 452 -3.03 -19.40 15.16
N LEU A 453 -1.93 -18.85 14.64
CA LEU A 453 -1.16 -17.79 15.29
C LEU A 453 -2.01 -16.52 15.46
N ALA A 454 -2.64 -16.04 14.41
CA ALA A 454 -3.45 -14.83 14.44
C ALA A 454 -4.69 -14.99 15.33
N GLY A 455 -5.35 -16.15 15.27
CA GLY A 455 -6.50 -16.44 16.12
C GLY A 455 -6.14 -16.52 17.61
N ALA A 456 -4.99 -17.11 17.96
CA ALA A 456 -4.50 -17.14 19.34
C ALA A 456 -4.14 -15.73 19.84
N SER A 457 -3.47 -14.94 19.01
CA SER A 457 -3.15 -13.53 19.28
C SER A 457 -4.42 -12.71 19.54
N ALA A 458 -5.39 -12.76 18.63
CA ALA A 458 -6.64 -12.01 18.74
C ALA A 458 -7.41 -12.36 20.04
N ARG A 459 -7.51 -13.65 20.41
CA ARG A 459 -8.16 -14.08 21.66
C ARG A 459 -7.44 -13.53 22.89
N ARG A 460 -6.11 -13.66 22.95
CA ARG A 460 -5.31 -13.18 24.07
C ARG A 460 -5.45 -11.65 24.26
N ILE A 461 -5.43 -10.89 23.18
CA ILE A 461 -5.61 -9.45 23.25
C ILE A 461 -7.02 -9.10 23.68
N ALA A 462 -8.04 -9.75 23.10
CA ALA A 462 -9.44 -9.55 23.47
C ALA A 462 -9.68 -9.80 24.97
N GLU A 463 -9.11 -10.87 25.54
CA GLU A 463 -9.15 -11.14 26.99
C GLU A 463 -8.45 -10.04 27.80
N LYS A 464 -7.25 -9.61 27.37
CA LYS A 464 -6.46 -8.59 28.06
C LYS A 464 -7.15 -7.23 28.09
N VAL A 465 -7.82 -6.83 26.99
CA VAL A 465 -8.59 -5.57 26.92
C VAL A 465 -10.01 -5.70 27.47
N GLY A 466 -10.40 -6.88 27.91
CA GLY A 466 -11.74 -7.12 28.45
C GLY A 466 -12.85 -6.98 27.41
N LEU A 467 -12.57 -7.32 26.16
CA LEU A 467 -13.57 -7.26 25.08
C LEU A 467 -14.74 -8.18 25.43
N LYS A 468 -15.93 -7.59 25.54
CA LYS A 468 -17.16 -8.35 25.76
C LYS A 468 -17.81 -8.64 24.42
N ASP A 469 -18.35 -9.84 24.27
CA ASP A 469 -19.24 -10.13 23.16
C ASP A 469 -20.48 -9.22 23.27
N THR A 470 -20.62 -8.35 22.28
CA THR A 470 -21.71 -7.36 22.20
C THR A 470 -22.87 -7.86 21.32
N ALA A 471 -22.90 -9.17 21.01
CA ALA A 471 -23.97 -9.73 20.20
C ALA A 471 -25.34 -9.42 20.82
N LYS A 472 -26.19 -8.72 20.03
CA LYS A 472 -27.57 -8.41 20.43
C LYS A 472 -28.47 -9.66 20.46
N TRP A 473 -28.02 -10.73 19.83
CA TRP A 473 -28.75 -11.99 19.77
C TRP A 473 -28.20 -12.95 20.80
N PRO A 474 -29.06 -13.72 21.50
CA PRO A 474 -28.60 -14.65 22.50
C PRO A 474 -27.79 -15.78 21.84
N ILE A 475 -26.57 -15.99 22.30
CA ILE A 475 -25.77 -17.16 21.96
C ILE A 475 -26.28 -18.29 22.86
N ARG A 476 -26.60 -19.43 22.28
CA ARG A 476 -27.05 -20.64 22.99
C ARG A 476 -26.13 -21.79 22.64
N ASP A 477 -25.76 -22.56 23.64
CA ASP A 477 -24.95 -23.77 23.49
C ASP A 477 -25.78 -24.90 22.86
#